data_dc81f8f1a9fa98064bcc6c182951fe0d
#
_entry.id   dc81f8f1a9fa98064bcc6c182951fe0d
#
_cell.length_a   1.000
_cell.length_b   1.000
_cell.length_c   1.000
_cell.angle_alpha   90.00
_cell.angle_beta   90.00
_cell.angle_gamma   90.00
#
_symmetry.space_group_name_H-M   'P 1'
#
loop_
_entity.id
_entity.type
_entity.pdbx_description
1 polymer ?
#
loop_
_entity_poly.entity_id
_entity_poly.type
_entity_poly.pdbx_seq_one_letter_code
_entity_poly.pdbx_strand_id
1 'polypeptide(L)'
;MDTSDFNFVFLGQSVLKYQVPLDVYNTINHIYETKYPELKPANKQLVGKIEKEHSLFFNGEDSNKMTKHNYLPDNVLGWFEQKFKHYLEWNKIREYNLHFNSVWINTMFENEYNPVHVHQGTLFTGLSSVMILKLPESY
;
A
#
# COMPACT_ATOMS: atom_id res chain seq x y z
N MET A 1 4.88 9.14 23.50
CA MET A 1 4.42 8.69 22.16
C MET A 1 2.94 9.03 22.08
N ASP A 2 2.57 9.91 21.17
CA ASP A 2 1.15 10.22 20.96
C ASP A 2 0.48 9.04 20.27
N THR A 3 -0.47 8.41 20.93
CA THR A 3 -1.19 7.23 20.43
C THR A 3 -2.54 7.58 19.81
N SER A 4 -2.81 8.88 19.65
CA SER A 4 -4.11 9.38 19.20
C SER A 4 -4.44 9.04 17.73
N ASP A 5 -3.42 8.72 16.93
CA ASP A 5 -3.56 8.49 15.50
C ASP A 5 -3.56 7.01 15.08
N PHE A 6 -3.55 6.05 16.04
CA PHE A 6 -3.58 4.63 15.72
C PHE A 6 -4.37 3.77 16.71
N ASN A 7 -4.85 2.64 16.23
CA ASN A 7 -5.34 1.51 17.01
C ASN A 7 -4.60 0.23 16.59
N PHE A 8 -4.58 -0.78 17.45
CA PHE A 8 -4.02 -2.09 17.09
C PHE A 8 -4.98 -3.24 17.46
N VAL A 9 -4.88 -4.30 16.70
CA VAL A 9 -5.61 -5.55 16.93
C VAL A 9 -4.60 -6.70 16.99
N PHE A 10 -4.67 -7.52 18.01
CA PHE A 10 -3.80 -8.66 18.21
C PHE A 10 -4.47 -9.91 17.60
N LEU A 11 -3.96 -10.37 16.45
CA LEU A 11 -4.45 -11.56 15.75
C LEU A 11 -3.35 -12.66 15.64
N GLY A 12 -2.48 -12.73 16.66
CA GLY A 12 -1.27 -13.56 16.61
C GLY A 12 -0.08 -12.84 15.96
N GLN A 13 -0.35 -11.95 14.99
CA GLN A 13 0.58 -10.94 14.47
C GLN A 13 0.02 -9.55 14.82
N SER A 14 0.89 -8.59 15.07
CA SER A 14 0.43 -7.22 15.35
C SER A 14 -0.07 -6.54 14.09
N VAL A 15 -1.24 -5.94 14.19
CA VAL A 15 -1.81 -5.07 13.16
C VAL A 15 -1.99 -3.68 13.77
N LEU A 16 -1.33 -2.67 13.23
CA LEU A 16 -1.53 -1.28 13.64
C LEU A 16 -2.47 -0.59 12.66
N LYS A 17 -3.46 0.10 13.20
CA LYS A 17 -4.45 0.86 12.43
C LYS A 17 -4.22 2.34 12.64
N TYR A 18 -4.03 3.08 11.57
CA TYR A 18 -3.75 4.51 11.58
C TYR A 18 -4.88 5.31 10.96
N GLN A 19 -5.11 6.49 11.49
CA GLN A 19 -5.93 7.49 10.82
C GLN A 19 -5.08 8.15 9.74
N VAL A 20 -5.56 8.13 8.49
CA VAL A 20 -4.88 8.77 7.37
C VAL A 20 -5.16 10.27 7.40
N PRO A 21 -4.14 11.14 7.36
CA PRO A 21 -4.34 12.58 7.24
C PRO A 21 -5.09 12.95 5.96
N LEU A 22 -5.90 13.99 6.05
CA LEU A 22 -6.78 14.39 4.94
C LEU A 22 -6.01 14.81 3.69
N ASP A 23 -4.86 15.43 3.85
CA ASP A 23 -3.98 15.83 2.75
C ASP A 23 -3.39 14.61 2.02
N VAL A 24 -2.95 13.59 2.76
CA VAL A 24 -2.48 12.32 2.19
C VAL A 24 -3.62 11.62 1.43
N TYR A 25 -4.80 11.53 2.06
CA TYR A 25 -5.98 10.96 1.44
C TYR A 25 -6.36 11.67 0.15
N ASN A 26 -6.51 13.01 0.21
CA ASN A 26 -6.90 13.82 -0.94
C ASN A 26 -5.89 13.73 -2.08
N THR A 27 -4.61 13.67 -1.76
CA THR A 27 -3.55 13.54 -2.77
C THR A 27 -3.66 12.22 -3.51
N ILE A 28 -3.79 11.12 -2.80
CA ILE A 28 -3.91 9.79 -3.44
C ILE A 28 -5.20 9.69 -4.25
N ASN A 29 -6.32 10.16 -3.69
CA ASN A 29 -7.60 10.15 -4.38
C ASN A 29 -7.57 11.00 -5.66
N HIS A 30 -6.96 12.18 -5.60
CA HIS A 30 -6.80 13.05 -6.76
C HIS A 30 -5.95 12.39 -7.85
N ILE A 31 -4.83 11.76 -7.48
CA ILE A 31 -4.00 11.02 -8.44
C ILE A 31 -4.81 9.89 -9.09
N TYR A 32 -5.54 9.12 -8.30
CA TYR A 32 -6.38 8.06 -8.83
C TYR A 32 -7.44 8.58 -9.81
N GLU A 33 -8.12 9.68 -9.48
CA GLU A 33 -9.18 10.24 -10.32
C GLU A 33 -8.67 10.91 -11.59
N THR A 34 -7.52 11.58 -11.53
CA THR A 34 -7.02 12.40 -12.66
C THR A 34 -6.00 11.68 -13.53
N LYS A 35 -5.24 10.73 -12.97
CA LYS A 35 -4.16 10.01 -13.65
C LYS A 35 -4.52 8.60 -14.05
N TYR A 36 -5.75 8.16 -13.78
CA TYR A 36 -6.19 6.81 -14.04
C TYR A 36 -5.84 6.26 -15.43
N PRO A 37 -6.01 6.99 -16.54
CA PRO A 37 -5.65 6.49 -17.86
C PRO A 37 -4.15 6.28 -18.10
N GLU A 38 -3.31 6.95 -17.30
CA GLU A 38 -1.86 6.88 -17.38
C GLU A 38 -1.27 5.79 -16.47
N LEU A 39 -2.06 5.31 -15.49
CA LEU A 39 -1.62 4.32 -14.53
C LEU A 39 -1.42 2.96 -15.20
N LYS A 40 -0.32 2.30 -14.89
CA LYS A 40 -0.06 0.97 -15.44
C LYS A 40 -0.93 -0.09 -14.77
N PRO A 41 -1.57 -0.98 -15.56
CA PRO A 41 -2.25 -2.13 -14.99
C PRO A 41 -1.27 -3.02 -14.22
N ALA A 42 -1.66 -3.46 -13.02
CA ALA A 42 -0.87 -4.34 -12.16
C ALA A 42 -1.54 -5.72 -11.98
N ASN A 43 -2.73 -5.94 -12.51
CA ASN A 43 -3.56 -7.12 -12.31
C ASN A 43 -3.01 -8.44 -12.92
N LYS A 44 -1.97 -8.38 -13.74
CA LYS A 44 -1.36 -9.59 -14.34
C LYS A 44 -0.68 -10.52 -13.34
N GLN A 45 -0.40 -10.04 -12.13
CA GLN A 45 0.28 -10.80 -11.08
C GLN A 45 -0.65 -11.16 -9.93
N LEU A 46 -1.93 -10.82 -10.04
CA LEU A 46 -2.90 -11.05 -8.99
C LEU A 46 -3.34 -12.51 -8.90
N VAL A 47 -3.46 -12.94 -7.66
CA VAL A 47 -4.19 -14.16 -7.30
C VAL A 47 -5.62 -13.73 -6.97
N GLY A 48 -6.55 -13.89 -7.89
CA GLY A 48 -7.93 -13.51 -7.68
C GLY A 48 -8.59 -12.94 -8.93
N LYS A 49 -9.78 -12.36 -8.72
CA LYS A 49 -10.54 -11.71 -9.77
C LYS A 49 -10.70 -10.24 -9.41
N ILE A 50 -9.78 -9.40 -9.90
CA ILE A 50 -9.85 -7.95 -9.82
C ILE A 50 -9.52 -7.41 -11.20
N GLU A 51 -10.47 -6.76 -11.85
CA GLU A 51 -10.29 -6.25 -13.21
C GLU A 51 -9.45 -4.96 -13.23
N LYS A 52 -9.59 -4.14 -12.19
CA LYS A 52 -8.94 -2.83 -12.11
C LYS A 52 -7.96 -2.75 -10.96
N GLU A 53 -6.73 -3.14 -11.23
CA GLU A 53 -5.59 -2.89 -10.38
C GLU A 53 -4.56 -2.03 -11.12
N HIS A 54 -4.15 -0.93 -10.50
CA HIS A 54 -3.24 0.03 -11.09
C HIS A 54 -2.08 0.36 -10.17
N SER A 55 -0.88 0.35 -10.72
CA SER A 55 0.33 0.71 -10.00
C SER A 55 0.45 2.21 -9.84
N LEU A 56 0.70 2.66 -8.61
CA LEU A 56 1.08 4.04 -8.28
C LEU A 56 2.58 4.20 -8.13
N PHE A 57 3.24 3.17 -7.65
CA PHE A 57 4.68 3.11 -7.48
C PHE A 57 5.14 1.68 -7.68
N PHE A 58 6.15 1.51 -8.50
CA PHE A 58 6.81 0.24 -8.71
C PHE A 58 8.32 0.47 -8.77
N ASN A 59 9.05 -0.22 -7.92
CA ASN A 59 10.49 -0.28 -7.94
C ASN A 59 10.90 -1.69 -8.36
N GLY A 60 10.97 -1.93 -9.66
CA GLY A 60 11.26 -3.25 -10.22
C GLY A 60 12.42 -3.18 -11.20
N GLU A 61 13.21 -4.24 -11.23
CA GLU A 61 14.13 -4.51 -12.33
C GLU A 61 13.32 -5.15 -13.45
N ASP A 62 13.06 -4.42 -14.51
CA ASP A 62 12.86 -5.08 -15.79
C ASP A 62 14.23 -5.54 -16.25
N SER A 63 14.34 -6.73 -16.84
CA SER A 63 15.59 -7.45 -17.12
C SER A 63 16.70 -6.66 -17.84
N ASN A 64 16.46 -5.39 -18.18
CA ASN A 64 17.40 -4.46 -18.78
C ASN A 64 17.27 -2.99 -18.35
N LYS A 65 16.33 -2.62 -17.51
CA LYS A 65 16.16 -1.23 -17.03
C LYS A 65 15.45 -1.19 -15.68
N MET A 66 16.03 -0.51 -14.70
CA MET A 66 15.30 -0.03 -13.54
C MET A 66 14.19 0.91 -14.00
N THR A 67 12.96 0.46 -14.06
CA THR A 67 11.81 1.32 -14.34
C THR A 67 11.16 1.72 -13.03
N LYS A 68 11.43 2.95 -12.61
CA LYS A 68 10.76 3.55 -11.48
C LYS A 68 9.52 4.29 -11.98
N HIS A 69 8.33 3.81 -11.63
CA HIS A 69 7.09 4.56 -11.76
C HIS A 69 6.70 5.08 -10.40
N ASN A 70 6.69 6.40 -10.25
CA ASN A 70 6.30 7.03 -9.02
C ASN A 70 5.31 8.15 -9.32
N TYR A 71 4.03 7.88 -9.03
CA TYR A 71 2.97 8.88 -9.09
C TYR A 71 2.73 9.51 -7.71
N LEU A 72 3.33 8.96 -6.65
CA LEU A 72 3.15 9.46 -5.30
C LEU A 72 4.22 10.50 -4.97
N PRO A 73 3.84 11.68 -4.47
CA PRO A 73 4.80 12.67 -4.01
C PRO A 73 5.49 12.22 -2.71
N ASP A 74 6.66 12.78 -2.47
CA ASP A 74 7.54 12.40 -1.36
C ASP A 74 6.88 12.56 0.03
N ASN A 75 6.00 13.53 0.20
CA ASN A 75 5.27 13.71 1.46
C ASN A 75 4.32 12.54 1.74
N VAL A 76 3.67 11.99 0.72
CA VAL A 76 2.81 10.81 0.85
C VAL A 76 3.64 9.57 1.18
N LEU A 77 4.71 9.32 0.41
CA LEU A 77 5.62 8.21 0.69
C LEU A 77 6.26 8.33 2.08
N GLY A 78 6.67 9.54 2.47
CA GLY A 78 7.23 9.80 3.79
C GLY A 78 6.26 9.53 4.93
N TRP A 79 4.96 9.80 4.74
CA TRP A 79 3.96 9.43 5.73
C TRP A 79 3.86 7.91 5.91
N PHE A 80 3.77 7.14 4.83
CA PHE A 80 3.77 5.68 4.90
C PHE A 80 5.06 5.14 5.53
N GLU A 81 6.21 5.68 5.13
CA GLU A 81 7.50 5.29 5.71
C GLU A 81 7.53 5.48 7.22
N GLN A 82 7.02 6.60 7.74
CA GLN A 82 6.92 6.84 9.18
C GLN A 82 6.03 5.81 9.87
N LYS A 83 4.91 5.40 9.24
CA LYS A 83 4.00 4.40 9.83
C LYS A 83 4.63 3.01 9.81
N PHE A 84 5.37 2.63 8.78
CA PHE A 84 6.14 1.40 8.77
C PHE A 84 7.27 1.40 9.81
N LYS A 85 8.00 2.51 9.97
CA LYS A 85 8.99 2.66 11.04
C LYS A 85 8.37 2.50 12.41
N HIS A 86 7.26 3.17 12.67
CA HIS A 86 6.51 3.02 13.93
C HIS A 86 6.08 1.57 14.17
N TYR A 87 5.61 0.86 13.15
CA TYR A 87 5.26 -0.56 13.24
C TYR A 87 6.47 -1.42 13.66
N LEU A 88 7.63 -1.18 13.05
CA LEU A 88 8.87 -1.89 13.39
C LEU A 88 9.31 -1.61 14.83
N GLU A 89 9.30 -0.35 15.23
CA GLU A 89 9.61 0.07 16.61
C GLU A 89 8.65 -0.52 17.64
N TRP A 90 7.36 -0.53 17.35
CA TRP A 90 6.34 -1.18 18.17
C TRP A 90 6.65 -2.65 18.40
N ASN A 91 7.07 -3.35 17.35
CA ASN A 91 7.47 -4.75 17.41
C ASN A 91 8.91 -4.94 17.90
N LYS A 92 9.57 -3.89 18.42
CA LYS A 92 10.94 -3.89 18.94
C LYS A 92 12.00 -4.30 17.93
N ILE A 93 11.73 -4.14 16.65
CA ILE A 93 12.70 -4.34 15.56
C ILE A 93 13.47 -3.03 15.41
N ARG A 94 14.78 -3.07 15.67
CA ARG A 94 15.63 -1.85 15.72
C ARG A 94 16.60 -1.74 14.57
N GLU A 95 16.95 -2.85 13.95
CA GLU A 95 17.90 -2.90 12.84
C GLU A 95 17.16 -3.32 11.59
N TYR A 96 16.97 -2.38 10.67
CA TYR A 96 16.27 -2.62 9.42
C TYR A 96 16.70 -1.63 8.34
N ASN A 97 16.51 -2.05 7.12
CA ASN A 97 16.55 -1.20 5.93
C ASN A 97 15.19 -1.23 5.27
N LEU A 98 14.52 -0.08 5.16
CA LEU A 98 13.17 0.01 4.65
C LEU A 98 13.16 0.53 3.22
N HIS A 99 12.53 -0.23 2.32
CA HIS A 99 12.34 0.17 0.94
C HIS A 99 10.89 -0.01 0.54
N PHE A 100 10.33 0.96 -0.19
CA PHE A 100 9.09 0.74 -0.91
C PHE A 100 9.37 -0.13 -2.13
N ASN A 101 8.66 -1.23 -2.20
CA ASN A 101 8.71 -2.13 -3.35
C ASN A 101 7.63 -1.76 -4.37
N SER A 102 6.39 -1.63 -3.91
CA SER A 102 5.24 -1.31 -4.75
C SER A 102 4.12 -0.66 -3.95
N VAL A 103 3.34 0.16 -4.63
CA VAL A 103 2.06 0.70 -4.16
C VAL A 103 1.08 0.62 -5.32
N TRP A 104 -0.10 0.08 -5.07
CA TRP A 104 -1.15 -0.06 -6.09
C TRP A 104 -2.52 0.24 -5.53
N ILE A 105 -3.47 0.49 -6.40
CA ILE A 105 -4.89 0.67 -6.06
C ILE A 105 -5.69 -0.44 -6.70
N ASN A 106 -6.51 -1.10 -5.89
CA ASN A 106 -7.52 -2.03 -6.33
C ASN A 106 -8.88 -1.34 -6.34
N THR A 107 -9.59 -1.42 -7.47
CA THR A 107 -10.99 -1.08 -7.56
C THR A 107 -11.78 -2.38 -7.70
N MET A 108 -12.47 -2.77 -6.65
CA MET A 108 -13.22 -4.02 -6.62
C MET A 108 -14.70 -3.75 -6.86
N PHE A 109 -15.28 -4.48 -7.80
CA PHE A 109 -16.69 -4.47 -8.11
C PHE A 109 -17.40 -5.67 -7.51
N GLU A 110 -18.72 -5.71 -7.65
CA GLU A 110 -19.53 -6.85 -7.22
C GLU A 110 -19.02 -8.15 -7.83
N ASN A 111 -18.95 -9.22 -7.02
CA ASN A 111 -18.42 -10.54 -7.39
C ASN A 111 -16.91 -10.58 -7.73
N GLU A 112 -16.17 -9.53 -7.43
CA GLU A 112 -14.72 -9.57 -7.44
C GLU A 112 -14.16 -9.90 -6.06
N TYR A 113 -13.02 -10.52 -6.03
CA TYR A 113 -12.39 -10.93 -4.78
C TYR A 113 -10.87 -10.98 -4.89
N ASN A 114 -10.22 -10.73 -3.77
CA ASN A 114 -8.81 -10.99 -3.56
C ASN A 114 -8.70 -12.11 -2.51
N PRO A 115 -8.26 -13.31 -2.88
CA PRO A 115 -8.19 -14.42 -1.93
C PRO A 115 -7.10 -14.18 -0.89
N VAL A 116 -7.13 -14.97 0.18
CA VAL A 116 -6.03 -14.99 1.13
C VAL A 116 -4.75 -15.36 0.40
N HIS A 117 -3.74 -14.51 0.50
CA HIS A 117 -2.46 -14.67 -0.15
C HIS A 117 -1.34 -14.13 0.73
N VAL A 118 -0.11 -14.45 0.37
CA VAL A 118 1.09 -13.96 1.05
C VAL A 118 1.91 -13.10 0.10
N HIS A 119 2.49 -12.03 0.63
CA HIS A 119 3.50 -11.25 -0.06
C HIS A 119 4.86 -11.79 0.36
N GLN A 120 5.53 -12.50 -0.54
CA GLN A 120 6.86 -13.06 -0.30
C GLN A 120 7.88 -12.43 -1.23
N GLY A 121 8.98 -11.95 -0.66
CA GLY A 121 10.20 -11.68 -1.40
C GLY A 121 11.20 -12.82 -1.19
N THR A 122 12.02 -13.11 -2.19
CA THR A 122 13.01 -14.21 -2.12
C THR A 122 14.11 -13.96 -1.09
N LEU A 123 14.31 -12.72 -0.67
CA LEU A 123 15.43 -12.30 0.19
C LEU A 123 15.00 -11.42 1.37
N PHE A 124 13.71 -11.06 1.51
CA PHE A 124 13.28 -10.05 2.48
C PHE A 124 11.98 -10.43 3.17
N THR A 125 11.89 -10.07 4.45
CA THR A 125 10.63 -10.03 5.15
C THR A 125 9.83 -8.82 4.66
N GLY A 126 8.66 -9.04 4.10
CA GLY A 126 7.79 -7.96 3.63
C GLY A 126 6.89 -7.42 4.73
N LEU A 127 6.67 -6.10 4.71
CA LEU A 127 5.58 -5.44 5.40
C LEU A 127 4.53 -5.05 4.36
N SER A 128 3.27 -5.22 4.71
CA SER A 128 2.15 -4.82 3.86
C SER A 128 1.20 -3.93 4.63
N SER A 129 0.59 -2.98 3.94
CA SER A 129 -0.48 -2.15 4.49
C SER A 129 -1.63 -2.03 3.50
N VAL A 130 -2.82 -1.79 4.04
CA VAL A 130 -4.02 -1.53 3.25
C VAL A 130 -4.59 -0.19 3.69
N MET A 131 -4.85 0.67 2.72
CA MET A 131 -5.57 1.93 2.91
C MET A 131 -6.90 1.86 2.16
N ILE A 132 -7.98 2.20 2.84
CA ILE A 132 -9.30 2.25 2.23
C ILE A 132 -9.54 3.67 1.72
N LEU A 133 -9.71 3.82 0.40
CA LEU A 133 -10.01 5.10 -0.24
C LEU A 133 -11.52 5.37 -0.30
N LYS A 134 -12.29 4.37 -0.72
CA LYS A 134 -13.75 4.50 -0.87
C LYS A 134 -14.42 3.22 -0.40
N LEU A 135 -15.57 3.37 0.22
CA LEU A 135 -16.48 2.27 0.56
C LEU A 135 -17.76 2.42 -0.25
N PRO A 136 -18.48 1.33 -0.52
CA PRO A 136 -19.82 1.39 -1.12
C PRO A 136 -20.76 2.23 -0.26
N GLU A 137 -21.72 2.93 -0.90
CA GLU A 137 -22.71 3.74 -0.19
C GLU A 137 -23.67 2.91 0.66
N SER A 138 -23.84 1.63 0.32
CA SER A 138 -24.68 0.66 1.02
C SER A 138 -23.81 -0.27 1.87
N TYR A 139 -23.36 0.21 3.02
CA TYR A 139 -22.67 -0.63 3.99
C TYR A 139 -23.37 -0.62 5.31
#